data_3dd87e10c75e98759f43b8b3b5c7f8c2
#
_entry.id   3dd87e10c75e98759f43b8b3b5c7f8c2
#
_cell.length_a   1.000
_cell.length_b   1.000
_cell.length_c   1.000
_cell.angle_alpha   90.00
_cell.angle_beta   90.00
_cell.angle_gamma   90.00
#
_symmetry.space_group_name_H-M   'P 1'
#
loop_
_entity.id
_entity.type
_entity.pdbx_description
1 polymer ?
#
loop_
_entity_poly.entity_id
_entity_poly.type
_entity_poly.pdbx_seq_one_letter_code
_entity_poly.pdbx_strand_id
1 'polypeptide(L)'
;MIDITTYTDCRNRPTRLSDEELAWFHSCVDQAKRATGYQVEIITFDHDQLEKKHRNALGCCVSNDPTNPLGEGVDTFITIDCYFIHESFRHEVYGDFTLESLSLMDVIAHELAHLTVWRHGKKHTAKTEQILRQIQAA
;
A
#
# COMPACT_ATOMS: atom_id res chain seq x y z
N MET A 1 17.95 -11.79 2.38
CA MET A 1 17.70 -10.33 2.48
C MET A 1 16.85 -9.90 1.30
N ILE A 2 15.86 -9.06 1.54
CA ILE A 2 15.04 -8.50 0.48
C ILE A 2 15.86 -7.43 -0.24
N ASP A 3 15.85 -7.45 -1.58
CA ASP A 3 16.47 -6.37 -2.36
C ASP A 3 15.53 -5.16 -2.41
N ILE A 4 15.66 -4.30 -1.43
CA ILE A 4 14.86 -3.08 -1.32
C ILE A 4 15.22 -2.09 -2.44
N THR A 5 16.43 -2.17 -2.98
CA THR A 5 16.89 -1.26 -4.03
C THR A 5 15.98 -1.33 -5.26
N THR A 6 15.58 -2.53 -5.66
CA THR A 6 14.67 -2.72 -6.80
C THR A 6 13.34 -2.00 -6.60
N TYR A 7 12.83 -1.97 -5.37
CA TYR A 7 11.56 -1.32 -5.03
C TYR A 7 11.71 0.18 -4.81
N THR A 8 12.83 0.63 -4.25
CA THR A 8 13.06 2.05 -3.99
C THR A 8 13.40 2.83 -5.25
N ASP A 9 13.97 2.19 -6.27
CA ASP A 9 14.25 2.81 -7.56
C ASP A 9 13.01 3.46 -8.18
N CYS A 10 11.84 2.91 -7.95
CA CYS A 10 10.60 3.47 -8.50
C CYS A 10 10.31 4.89 -7.99
N ARG A 11 10.90 5.30 -6.87
CA ARG A 11 10.80 6.67 -6.36
C ARG A 11 11.52 7.68 -7.25
N ASN A 12 12.59 7.22 -7.91
CA ASN A 12 13.45 8.07 -8.75
C ASN A 12 13.12 7.92 -10.23
N ARG A 13 12.29 6.96 -10.60
CA ARG A 13 11.83 6.78 -11.97
C ARG A 13 10.61 7.66 -12.21
N PRO A 14 10.42 8.18 -13.44
CA PRO A 14 9.16 8.77 -13.79
C PRO A 14 8.09 7.69 -13.62
N THR A 15 7.38 7.71 -12.52
CA THR A 15 6.18 6.89 -12.36
C THR A 15 5.19 7.40 -13.41
N ARG A 16 4.26 6.55 -13.84
CA ARG A 16 3.17 6.97 -14.74
C ARG A 16 2.19 7.91 -14.04
N LEU A 17 2.48 8.29 -12.81
CA LEU A 17 1.67 9.19 -12.02
C LEU A 17 2.12 10.64 -12.23
N SER A 18 1.12 11.52 -12.31
CA SER A 18 1.37 12.97 -12.30
C SER A 18 1.81 13.42 -10.90
N ASP A 19 2.35 14.64 -10.82
CA ASP A 19 2.70 15.24 -9.53
C ASP A 19 1.49 15.36 -8.61
N GLU A 20 0.32 15.67 -9.17
CA GLU A 20 -0.94 15.75 -8.43
C GLU A 20 -1.35 14.39 -7.86
N GLU A 21 -1.25 13.34 -8.67
CA GLU A 21 -1.55 11.97 -8.23
C GLU A 21 -0.60 11.51 -7.13
N LEU A 22 0.69 11.80 -7.27
CA LEU A 22 1.68 11.48 -6.24
C LEU A 22 1.42 12.22 -4.94
N ALA A 23 1.09 13.52 -5.02
CA ALA A 23 0.78 14.32 -3.83
C ALA A 23 -0.45 13.77 -3.10
N TRP A 24 -1.48 13.38 -3.85
CA TRP A 24 -2.67 12.75 -3.29
C TRP A 24 -2.34 11.42 -2.63
N PHE A 25 -1.54 10.57 -3.29
CA PHE A 25 -1.09 9.30 -2.74
C PHE A 25 -0.35 9.48 -1.42
N HIS A 26 0.62 10.40 -1.38
CA HIS A 26 1.39 10.66 -0.15
C HIS A 26 0.51 11.21 0.96
N SER A 27 -0.48 12.03 0.63
CA SER A 27 -1.46 12.54 1.60
C SER A 27 -2.27 11.40 2.22
N CYS A 28 -2.74 10.45 1.41
CA CYS A 28 -3.47 9.27 1.88
C CYS A 28 -2.59 8.39 2.78
N VAL A 29 -1.34 8.17 2.38
CA VAL A 29 -0.37 7.41 3.16
C VAL A 29 -0.13 8.07 4.52
N ASP A 30 0.10 9.37 4.55
CA ASP A 30 0.34 10.12 5.78
C ASP A 30 -0.88 10.04 6.71
N GLN A 31 -2.07 10.16 6.17
CA GLN A 31 -3.31 10.03 6.92
C GLN A 31 -3.42 8.65 7.57
N ALA A 32 -3.16 7.59 6.82
CA ALA A 32 -3.23 6.22 7.31
C ALA A 32 -2.18 5.97 8.41
N LYS A 33 -0.96 6.43 8.21
CA LYS A 33 0.12 6.25 9.19
C LYS A 33 -0.14 7.02 10.47
N ARG A 34 -0.63 8.23 10.39
CA ARG A 34 -0.99 9.03 11.58
C ARG A 34 -2.13 8.40 12.35
N ALA A 35 -3.14 7.89 11.66
CA ALA A 35 -4.30 7.29 12.30
C ALA A 35 -3.97 5.99 13.04
N THR A 36 -3.02 5.21 12.52
CA THR A 36 -2.67 3.89 13.04
C THR A 36 -1.40 3.86 13.87
N GLY A 37 -0.51 4.84 13.70
CA GLY A 37 0.79 4.88 14.36
C GLY A 37 1.84 3.95 13.76
N TYR A 38 1.55 3.24 12.67
CA TYR A 38 2.52 2.36 12.04
C TYR A 38 3.69 3.14 11.43
N GLN A 39 4.90 2.65 11.70
CA GLN A 39 6.16 3.21 11.19
C GLN A 39 6.71 2.31 10.06
N VAL A 40 5.95 2.21 8.99
CA VAL A 40 6.32 1.41 7.82
C VAL A 40 6.42 2.31 6.60
N GLU A 41 7.33 1.98 5.71
CA GLU A 41 7.47 2.69 4.45
C GLU A 41 6.43 2.18 3.46
N ILE A 42 5.70 3.10 2.83
CA ILE A 42 4.70 2.80 1.81
C ILE A 42 5.08 3.57 0.55
N ILE A 43 5.43 2.85 -0.50
CA ILE A 43 5.88 3.42 -1.77
C ILE A 43 4.98 2.97 -2.91
N THR A 44 5.04 3.67 -4.03
CA THR A 44 4.38 3.24 -5.26
C THR A 44 5.37 2.58 -6.20
N PHE A 45 4.90 1.60 -6.97
CA PHE A 45 5.72 0.86 -7.91
C PHE A 45 4.83 0.33 -9.05
N ASP A 46 5.42 0.21 -10.24
CA ASP A 46 4.72 -0.46 -11.35
C ASP A 46 4.81 -1.97 -11.14
N HIS A 47 3.72 -2.57 -10.66
CA HIS A 47 3.69 -4.00 -10.33
C HIS A 47 3.86 -4.90 -11.56
N ASP A 48 3.65 -4.40 -12.76
CA ASP A 48 3.95 -5.16 -13.98
C ASP A 48 5.44 -5.49 -14.12
N GLN A 49 6.31 -4.76 -13.42
CA GLN A 49 7.75 -5.01 -13.39
C GLN A 49 8.18 -5.97 -12.28
N LEU A 50 7.25 -6.40 -11.44
CA LEU A 50 7.53 -7.36 -10.36
C LEU A 50 7.53 -8.79 -10.89
N GLU A 51 7.95 -9.72 -10.01
CA GLU A 51 7.81 -11.15 -10.28
C GLU A 51 6.35 -11.49 -10.59
N LYS A 52 6.16 -12.49 -11.47
CA LYS A 52 4.83 -12.88 -11.96
C LYS A 52 3.80 -13.05 -10.84
N LYS A 53 4.19 -13.59 -9.69
CA LYS A 53 3.29 -13.81 -8.55
C LYS A 53 2.73 -12.52 -7.96
N HIS A 54 3.35 -11.37 -8.22
CA HIS A 54 2.95 -10.07 -7.66
C HIS A 54 2.33 -9.13 -8.69
N ARG A 55 2.36 -9.48 -9.99
CA ARG A 55 1.96 -8.55 -11.07
C ARG A 55 0.52 -8.09 -10.98
N ASN A 56 -0.38 -8.95 -10.51
CA ASN A 56 -1.81 -8.63 -10.44
C ASN A 56 -2.22 -8.09 -9.07
N ALA A 57 -1.29 -7.97 -8.14
CA ALA A 57 -1.60 -7.45 -6.82
C ALA A 57 -1.70 -5.92 -6.86
N LEU A 58 -2.74 -5.37 -6.22
CA LEU A 58 -2.92 -3.92 -6.09
C LEU A 58 -1.95 -3.34 -5.06
N GLY A 59 -1.57 -4.15 -4.07
CA GLY A 59 -0.58 -3.83 -3.06
C GLY A 59 0.19 -5.07 -2.64
N CYS A 60 1.37 -4.88 -2.08
CA CYS A 60 2.19 -5.95 -1.52
C CYS A 60 2.83 -5.47 -0.22
N CYS A 61 2.81 -6.32 0.79
CA CYS A 61 3.62 -6.14 2.00
C CYS A 61 4.79 -7.10 1.92
N VAL A 62 6.01 -6.55 1.99
CA VAL A 62 7.25 -7.30 1.80
C VAL A 62 8.07 -7.21 3.07
N SER A 63 8.50 -8.35 3.61
CA SER A 63 9.30 -8.40 4.83
C SER A 63 10.33 -9.51 4.77
N ASN A 64 11.52 -9.26 5.33
CA ASN A 64 12.53 -10.30 5.52
C ASN A 64 12.27 -11.14 6.78
N ASP A 65 11.28 -10.79 7.60
CA ASP A 65 10.80 -11.59 8.72
C ASP A 65 9.28 -11.49 8.83
N PRO A 66 8.52 -12.29 8.05
CA PRO A 66 7.06 -12.24 8.08
C PRO A 66 6.43 -12.62 9.42
N THR A 67 7.16 -13.29 10.30
CA THR A 67 6.67 -13.66 11.63
C THR A 67 6.73 -12.49 12.60
N ASN A 68 7.57 -11.50 12.32
CA ASN A 68 7.73 -10.29 13.13
C ASN A 68 8.07 -9.08 12.25
N PRO A 69 7.13 -8.64 11.39
CA PRO A 69 7.43 -7.59 10.39
C PRO A 69 7.83 -6.25 11.00
N LEU A 70 7.40 -5.95 12.22
CA LEU A 70 7.71 -4.70 12.92
C LEU A 70 8.89 -4.83 13.88
N GLY A 71 9.60 -5.97 13.85
CA GLY A 71 10.74 -6.22 14.72
C GLY A 71 11.91 -5.29 14.43
N GLU A 72 12.72 -5.06 15.46
CA GLU A 72 13.94 -4.25 15.34
C GLU A 72 14.89 -4.89 14.32
N GLY A 73 15.41 -4.08 13.41
CA GLY A 73 16.33 -4.53 12.36
C GLY A 73 15.66 -5.32 11.23
N VAL A 74 14.34 -5.45 11.24
CA VAL A 74 13.59 -6.13 10.18
C VAL A 74 13.27 -5.14 9.07
N ASP A 75 13.58 -5.53 7.83
CA ASP A 75 13.23 -4.75 6.64
C ASP A 75 11.80 -5.11 6.22
N THR A 76 10.89 -4.17 6.35
CA THR A 76 9.51 -4.33 5.91
C THR A 76 9.04 -3.04 5.23
N PHE A 77 8.38 -3.21 4.10
CA PHE A 77 7.79 -2.08 3.38
C PHE A 77 6.56 -2.55 2.59
N ILE A 78 5.76 -1.59 2.17
CA ILE A 78 4.55 -1.82 1.39
C ILE A 78 4.71 -1.13 0.04
N THR A 79 4.31 -1.81 -1.02
CA THR A 79 4.22 -1.21 -2.36
C THR A 79 2.77 -1.17 -2.79
N ILE A 80 2.37 -0.08 -3.44
CA ILE A 80 1.03 0.07 -4.05
C ILE A 80 1.22 0.29 -5.55
N ASP A 81 0.49 -0.47 -6.35
CA ASP A 81 0.60 -0.38 -7.81
C ASP A 81 0.22 1.01 -8.32
N CYS A 82 1.07 1.59 -9.15
CA CYS A 82 0.86 2.95 -9.66
C CYS A 82 -0.37 3.05 -10.56
N TYR A 83 -0.70 2.02 -11.32
CA TYR A 83 -1.92 2.00 -12.12
C TYR A 83 -3.17 2.07 -11.26
N PHE A 84 -3.17 1.30 -10.17
CA PHE A 84 -4.29 1.34 -9.23
C PHE A 84 -4.43 2.73 -8.59
N ILE A 85 -3.32 3.38 -8.25
CA ILE A 85 -3.35 4.75 -7.71
C ILE A 85 -3.97 5.71 -8.72
N HIS A 86 -3.57 5.61 -9.99
CA HIS A 86 -4.12 6.44 -11.06
C HIS A 86 -5.65 6.27 -11.19
N GLU A 87 -6.12 5.01 -11.23
CA GLU A 87 -7.55 4.71 -11.31
C GLU A 87 -8.31 5.22 -10.10
N SER A 88 -7.77 5.01 -8.91
CA SER A 88 -8.38 5.48 -7.66
C SER A 88 -8.46 7.01 -7.60
N PHE A 89 -7.40 7.69 -8.04
CA PHE A 89 -7.39 9.15 -8.09
C PHE A 89 -8.49 9.68 -9.00
N ARG A 90 -8.62 9.14 -10.20
CA ARG A 90 -9.65 9.55 -11.14
C ARG A 90 -11.05 9.33 -10.60
N HIS A 91 -11.27 8.19 -9.94
CA HIS A 91 -12.55 7.85 -9.35
C HIS A 91 -12.88 8.72 -8.14
N GLU A 92 -11.94 8.82 -7.19
CA GLU A 92 -12.20 9.46 -5.89
C GLU A 92 -12.13 10.99 -5.96
N VAL A 93 -11.27 11.53 -6.81
CA VAL A 93 -11.08 13.00 -6.92
C VAL A 93 -11.94 13.60 -8.03
N TYR A 94 -12.00 12.95 -9.20
CA TYR A 94 -12.75 13.46 -10.34
C TYR A 94 -14.10 12.77 -10.56
N GLY A 95 -14.41 11.71 -9.83
CA GLY A 95 -15.66 10.96 -9.95
C GLY A 95 -15.78 10.13 -11.21
N ASP A 96 -14.67 9.85 -11.90
CA ASP A 96 -14.68 9.00 -13.09
C ASP A 96 -15.03 7.56 -12.74
N PHE A 97 -15.74 6.88 -13.64
CA PHE A 97 -16.03 5.46 -13.48
C PHE A 97 -14.76 4.62 -13.63
N THR A 98 -14.57 3.67 -12.72
CA THR A 98 -13.50 2.66 -12.83
C THR A 98 -14.09 1.25 -12.63
N LEU A 99 -13.35 0.23 -13.07
CA LEU A 99 -13.73 -1.16 -12.87
C LEU A 99 -13.33 -1.66 -11.46
N GLU A 100 -12.48 -0.93 -10.76
CA GLU A 100 -12.06 -1.28 -9.42
C GLU A 100 -13.13 -0.91 -8.40
N SER A 101 -13.49 -1.87 -7.54
CA SER A 101 -14.44 -1.65 -6.45
C SER A 101 -13.78 -1.21 -5.15
N LEU A 102 -12.44 -1.29 -5.07
CA LEU A 102 -11.70 -0.94 -3.87
C LEU A 102 -11.14 0.48 -3.97
N SER A 103 -11.17 1.22 -2.87
CA SER A 103 -10.51 2.51 -2.79
C SER A 103 -9.02 2.34 -2.47
N LEU A 104 -8.22 3.41 -2.70
CA LEU A 104 -6.81 3.40 -2.30
C LEU A 104 -6.67 3.11 -0.80
N MET A 105 -7.54 3.70 0.03
CA MET A 105 -7.46 3.51 1.47
C MET A 105 -7.79 2.06 1.88
N ASP A 106 -8.71 1.39 1.16
CA ASP A 106 -8.98 -0.04 1.39
C ASP A 106 -7.72 -0.88 1.18
N VAL A 107 -6.97 -0.61 0.11
CA VAL A 107 -5.75 -1.36 -0.19
C VAL A 107 -4.64 -1.03 0.81
N ILE A 108 -4.46 0.25 1.16
CA ILE A 108 -3.49 0.64 2.19
C ILE A 108 -3.80 -0.08 3.51
N ALA A 109 -5.06 -0.10 3.94
CA ALA A 109 -5.47 -0.77 5.18
C ALA A 109 -5.22 -2.28 5.10
N HIS A 110 -5.50 -2.90 3.96
CA HIS A 110 -5.25 -4.33 3.72
C HIS A 110 -3.75 -4.66 3.90
N GLU A 111 -2.86 -3.84 3.32
CA GLU A 111 -1.43 -4.07 3.44
C GLU A 111 -0.92 -3.78 4.87
N LEU A 112 -1.41 -2.73 5.51
CA LEU A 112 -1.07 -2.44 6.90
C LEU A 112 -1.50 -3.58 7.84
N ALA A 113 -2.62 -4.24 7.56
CA ALA A 113 -3.09 -5.38 8.36
C ALA A 113 -2.09 -6.53 8.35
N HIS A 114 -1.31 -6.71 7.27
CA HIS A 114 -0.28 -7.74 7.20
C HIS A 114 0.85 -7.52 8.22
N LEU A 115 1.01 -6.33 8.75
CA LEU A 115 2.04 -6.07 9.76
C LEU A 115 1.77 -6.81 11.07
N THR A 116 0.51 -7.16 11.35
CA THR A 116 0.13 -7.91 12.56
C THR A 116 -0.53 -9.24 12.24
N VAL A 117 -1.14 -9.39 11.06
CA VAL A 117 -1.76 -10.64 10.61
C VAL A 117 -1.27 -10.91 9.19
N TRP A 118 -0.18 -11.66 9.08
CA TRP A 118 0.50 -11.86 7.80
C TRP A 118 -0.35 -12.62 6.77
N ARG A 119 -1.04 -13.69 7.21
CA ARG A 119 -1.81 -14.54 6.30
C ARG A 119 -3.23 -13.99 6.09
N HIS A 120 -3.72 -14.12 4.86
CA HIS A 120 -5.12 -13.84 4.55
C HIS A 120 -6.06 -14.78 5.31
N GLY A 121 -7.24 -14.30 5.65
CA GLY A 121 -8.26 -15.05 6.37
C GLY A 121 -9.14 -14.12 7.20
N LYS A 122 -9.93 -14.68 8.09
CA LYS A 122 -10.88 -13.93 8.92
C LYS A 122 -10.18 -12.92 9.84
N LYS A 123 -9.03 -13.29 10.41
CA LYS A 123 -8.27 -12.39 11.29
C LYS A 123 -7.72 -11.20 10.52
N HIS A 124 -7.19 -11.44 9.31
CA HIS A 124 -6.70 -10.38 8.45
C HIS A 124 -7.83 -9.43 8.03
N THR A 125 -8.96 -9.97 7.62
CA THR A 125 -10.14 -9.18 7.25
C THR A 125 -10.61 -8.31 8.41
N ALA A 126 -10.72 -8.88 9.61
CA ALA A 126 -11.12 -8.15 10.81
C ALA A 126 -10.12 -7.02 11.13
N LYS A 127 -8.82 -7.28 10.98
CA LYS A 127 -7.78 -6.27 11.21
C LYS A 127 -7.85 -5.15 10.17
N THR A 128 -8.07 -5.49 8.91
CA THR A 128 -8.26 -4.50 7.84
C THR A 128 -9.44 -3.57 8.15
N GLU A 129 -10.57 -4.13 8.57
CA GLU A 129 -11.76 -3.34 8.94
C GLU A 129 -11.49 -2.45 10.14
N GLN A 130 -10.76 -2.94 11.13
CA GLN A 130 -10.36 -2.15 12.29
C GLN A 130 -9.51 -0.95 11.89
N ILE A 131 -8.52 -1.17 11.02
CA ILE A 131 -7.65 -0.11 10.52
C ILE A 131 -8.45 0.94 9.75
N LEU A 132 -9.37 0.50 8.88
CA LEU A 132 -10.24 1.43 8.14
C LEU A 132 -11.07 2.30 9.09
N ARG A 133 -11.61 1.72 10.15
CA ARG A 133 -12.35 2.47 11.16
C ARG A 133 -11.47 3.50 11.87
N GLN A 134 -10.21 3.14 12.19
CA GLN A 134 -9.25 4.08 12.78
C GLN A 134 -8.98 5.25 11.85
N ILE A 135 -8.79 4.98 10.56
CA ILE A 135 -8.52 6.03 9.56
C ILE A 135 -9.73 6.96 9.42
N GLN A 136 -10.93 6.39 9.36
CA GLN A 136 -12.17 7.16 9.19
C GLN A 136 -12.50 8.00 10.43
N ALA A 137 -12.09 7.56 11.61
CA ALA A 137 -12.35 8.27 12.88
C ALA A 137 -11.32 9.36 13.18
N ALA A 138 -10.22 9.39 12.45
CA ALA A 138 -9.13 10.34 12.69
C ALA A 138 -9.41 11.72 12.10
#